data_8d9c0cf8eecf2ccaf99d1cbad64c54dd
#
_entry.id   8d9c0cf8eecf2ccaf99d1cbad64c54dd
#
_cell.length_a   1.000
_cell.length_b   1.000
_cell.length_c   1.000
_cell.angle_alpha   90.00
_cell.angle_beta   90.00
_cell.angle_gamma   90.00
#
_symmetry.space_group_name_H-M   'P 1'
#
loop_
_entity.id
_entity.type
_entity.pdbx_description
1 polymer ?
#
loop_
_entity_poly.entity_id
_entity_poly.type
_entity_poly.pdbx_seq_one_letter_code
_entity_poly.pdbx_strand_id
1 'polypeptide(L)'
;ILIKLRAKYTGRRIFAGTELSDDNLLVKGIYEDGTEQNLTDYSISQREVKEGKNKITITKDGLSVDLELDAVDKGSITEQEQEPNNEISSANEIDCNVKYTGRLRDEEDVDYYKIRLDQKGKIVLNLQHPKIDERNVLWKVGLMGLDESEKVSMDVTGEESEKNSSAVRVMPGTYYIKVSSYSHSSEKYTLMVMFEEEDDTYEIEPNDDLTTQAMDINVNTEYIGNLTTENDQDYYKFTLPEKQKIRIAFSHDKVNENNVLWKAVLLGDYDGTITEIDSTGENASSYSDYVRLPAGNYYLRVVSHYWSDIDYKFCIQSEVEQVETESENNDDYDVATTININSEVRGNIQSENDIDFYKFTLDNMSTLELVFSHEPMDSGYAYWKISLYSVDSGEKLQNQNEDSEMEIHGNDQKSVSGIWESLSPGTYYIKIAPSYYCNADYEIK
;
A
#
# COMPACT_ATOMS: atom_id res chain seq x y z
N ILE A 1 26.69 -21.88 37.65
CA ILE A 1 27.18 -20.54 37.36
C ILE A 1 27.68 -20.54 35.90
N LEU A 2 27.51 -19.40 35.17
CA LEU A 2 28.09 -19.22 33.85
C LEU A 2 29.62 -19.11 33.97
N ILE A 3 30.37 -19.93 33.21
CA ILE A 3 31.84 -19.97 33.31
C ILE A 3 32.56 -19.62 31.99
N LYS A 4 31.86 -19.68 30.85
CA LYS A 4 32.47 -19.39 29.55
C LYS A 4 31.40 -18.99 28.52
N LEU A 5 31.77 -18.12 27.58
CA LEU A 5 30.98 -17.78 26.40
C LEU A 5 31.60 -18.40 25.14
N ARG A 6 30.75 -18.75 24.18
CA ARG A 6 31.10 -19.03 22.80
C ARG A 6 30.20 -18.20 21.89
N ALA A 7 30.77 -17.72 20.78
CA ALA A 7 30.01 -16.99 19.76
C ALA A 7 30.39 -17.45 18.36
N LYS A 8 29.42 -17.45 17.46
CA LYS A 8 29.62 -17.82 16.07
C LYS A 8 28.64 -17.03 15.20
N TYR A 9 29.13 -16.46 14.10
CA TYR A 9 28.28 -15.97 13.01
C TYR A 9 27.67 -17.15 12.28
N THR A 10 26.37 -17.12 12.01
CA THR A 10 25.60 -18.24 11.44
C THR A 10 25.42 -18.13 9.93
N GLY A 11 25.64 -16.95 9.33
CA GLY A 11 25.54 -16.75 7.90
C GLY A 11 26.65 -17.45 7.09
N ARG A 12 26.40 -17.64 5.79
CA ARG A 12 27.36 -18.24 4.85
C ARG A 12 28.62 -17.39 4.69
N ARG A 13 28.45 -16.07 4.53
CA ARG A 13 29.49 -15.04 4.37
C ARG A 13 29.05 -13.79 5.07
N ILE A 14 29.98 -12.99 5.53
CA ILE A 14 29.65 -11.68 6.11
C ILE A 14 30.04 -10.57 5.15
N PHE A 15 29.12 -9.61 4.99
CA PHE A 15 29.32 -8.44 4.14
C PHE A 15 29.48 -7.17 4.97
N ALA A 16 30.18 -6.20 4.42
CA ALA A 16 30.21 -4.85 4.98
C ALA A 16 28.78 -4.29 5.06
N GLY A 17 28.45 -3.62 6.16
CA GLY A 17 27.13 -3.11 6.45
C GLY A 17 26.17 -4.12 7.12
N THR A 18 26.58 -5.41 7.26
CA THR A 18 25.75 -6.39 8.00
C THR A 18 25.58 -5.94 9.46
N GLU A 19 24.34 -5.90 9.93
CA GLU A 19 24.03 -5.71 11.35
C GLU A 19 23.94 -7.05 12.07
N LEU A 20 24.72 -7.20 13.14
CA LEU A 20 24.74 -8.40 13.97
C LEU A 20 23.56 -8.40 14.92
N SER A 21 22.73 -9.44 14.85
CA SER A 21 21.55 -9.68 15.66
C SER A 21 21.49 -11.12 16.14
N ASP A 22 20.50 -11.46 16.96
CA ASP A 22 20.29 -12.85 17.41
C ASP A 22 19.95 -13.81 16.28
N ASP A 23 19.51 -13.30 15.11
CA ASP A 23 19.18 -14.10 13.93
C ASP A 23 20.42 -14.62 13.19
N ASN A 24 21.52 -13.85 13.23
CA ASN A 24 22.77 -14.18 12.54
C ASN A 24 23.97 -14.41 13.46
N LEU A 25 23.76 -14.29 14.78
CA LEU A 25 24.80 -14.47 15.80
C LEU A 25 24.35 -15.48 16.87
N LEU A 26 24.92 -16.66 16.85
CA LEU A 26 24.69 -17.66 17.88
C LEU A 26 25.65 -17.44 19.05
N VAL A 27 25.11 -17.07 20.22
CA VAL A 27 25.85 -16.93 21.47
C VAL A 27 25.43 -18.04 22.44
N LYS A 28 26.42 -18.78 22.98
CA LYS A 28 26.19 -19.84 23.96
C LYS A 28 26.92 -19.56 25.25
N GLY A 29 26.21 -19.77 26.33
CA GLY A 29 26.79 -19.84 27.69
C GLY A 29 27.11 -21.28 28.06
N ILE A 30 28.30 -21.51 28.66
CA ILE A 30 28.73 -22.81 29.21
C ILE A 30 28.72 -22.65 30.73
N TYR A 31 28.04 -23.55 31.45
CA TYR A 31 27.83 -23.51 32.89
C TYR A 31 28.73 -24.53 33.60
N GLU A 32 28.91 -24.36 34.92
CA GLU A 32 29.75 -25.20 35.77
C GLU A 32 29.39 -26.70 35.73
N ASP A 33 28.12 -27.01 35.50
CA ASP A 33 27.60 -28.38 35.37
C ASP A 33 27.85 -29.00 33.97
N GLY A 34 28.52 -28.27 33.06
CA GLY A 34 28.82 -28.66 31.71
C GLY A 34 27.67 -28.44 30.71
N THR A 35 26.56 -27.86 31.13
CA THR A 35 25.45 -27.55 30.22
C THR A 35 25.78 -26.36 29.32
N GLU A 36 25.26 -26.38 28.06
CA GLU A 36 25.31 -25.25 27.15
C GLU A 36 23.88 -24.72 26.90
N GLN A 37 23.69 -23.38 26.92
CA GLN A 37 22.42 -22.73 26.62
C GLN A 37 22.63 -21.57 25.64
N ASN A 38 21.68 -21.37 24.76
CA ASN A 38 21.66 -20.19 23.89
C ASN A 38 21.30 -18.96 24.72
N LEU A 39 21.99 -17.86 24.48
CA LEU A 39 21.80 -16.59 25.16
C LEU A 39 21.33 -15.54 24.15
N THR A 40 20.37 -14.72 24.59
CA THR A 40 19.87 -13.55 23.84
C THR A 40 20.09 -12.24 24.62
N ASP A 41 20.43 -12.31 25.91
CA ASP A 41 20.64 -11.19 26.82
C ASP A 41 22.12 -10.90 27.05
N TYR A 42 22.84 -10.48 26.05
CA TYR A 42 24.28 -10.14 26.09
C TYR A 42 24.51 -8.75 25.53
N SER A 43 25.65 -8.13 25.83
CA SER A 43 26.11 -6.91 25.18
C SER A 43 27.13 -7.21 24.09
N ILE A 44 27.13 -6.40 23.03
CA ILE A 44 28.01 -6.50 21.89
C ILE A 44 28.74 -5.17 21.67
N SER A 45 30.05 -5.22 21.42
CA SER A 45 30.85 -3.99 21.27
C SER A 45 30.54 -3.17 20.02
N GLN A 46 30.08 -3.82 18.96
CA GLN A 46 29.76 -3.22 17.67
C GLN A 46 28.75 -4.13 16.95
N ARG A 47 27.65 -3.59 16.47
CA ARG A 47 26.66 -4.35 15.69
C ARG A 47 26.91 -4.29 14.20
N GLU A 48 27.16 -3.12 13.66
CA GLU A 48 27.47 -2.95 12.24
C GLU A 48 28.88 -3.42 11.90
N VAL A 49 29.01 -4.32 10.92
CA VAL A 49 30.29 -4.86 10.44
C VAL A 49 30.82 -4.01 9.31
N LYS A 50 32.10 -3.59 9.40
CA LYS A 50 32.78 -2.81 8.37
C LYS A 50 33.56 -3.72 7.43
N GLU A 51 33.89 -3.23 6.22
CA GLU A 51 34.77 -3.92 5.29
C GLU A 51 36.10 -4.31 5.95
N GLY A 52 36.57 -5.55 5.68
CA GLY A 52 37.79 -6.11 6.22
C GLY A 52 37.61 -6.75 7.60
N LYS A 53 38.69 -6.81 8.38
CA LYS A 53 38.72 -7.52 9.66
C LYS A 53 38.04 -6.74 10.76
N ASN A 54 37.06 -7.37 11.40
CA ASN A 54 36.32 -6.86 12.55
C ASN A 54 36.57 -7.77 13.75
N LYS A 55 36.81 -7.14 14.91
CA LYS A 55 36.87 -7.84 16.18
C LYS A 55 35.68 -7.40 17.04
N ILE A 56 34.77 -8.30 17.23
CA ILE A 56 33.50 -8.08 17.94
C ILE A 56 33.60 -8.73 19.32
N THR A 57 33.50 -7.97 20.39
CA THR A 57 33.51 -8.50 21.77
C THR A 57 32.07 -8.65 22.28
N ILE A 58 31.72 -9.85 22.70
CA ILE A 58 30.42 -10.19 23.29
C ILE A 58 30.64 -10.41 24.78
N THR A 59 29.82 -9.76 25.62
CA THR A 59 29.99 -9.76 27.06
C THR A 59 28.67 -10.12 27.77
N LYS A 60 28.77 -11.00 28.79
CA LYS A 60 27.67 -11.42 29.66
C LYS A 60 28.21 -11.76 31.06
N ASP A 61 27.62 -11.22 32.12
CA ASP A 61 27.93 -11.52 33.52
C ASP A 61 29.44 -11.41 33.88
N GLY A 62 30.13 -10.42 33.27
CA GLY A 62 31.57 -10.20 33.47
C GLY A 62 32.49 -11.09 32.65
N LEU A 63 31.97 -12.05 31.92
CA LEU A 63 32.70 -12.87 30.93
C LEU A 63 32.64 -12.24 29.57
N SER A 64 33.68 -12.45 28.74
CA SER A 64 33.70 -11.98 27.37
C SER A 64 34.26 -13.04 26.42
N VAL A 65 33.85 -12.95 25.14
CA VAL A 65 34.40 -13.71 24.01
C VAL A 65 34.55 -12.79 22.82
N ASP A 66 35.67 -12.91 22.12
CA ASP A 66 35.93 -12.20 20.88
C ASP A 66 35.53 -13.07 19.68
N LEU A 67 34.82 -12.46 18.74
CA LEU A 67 34.47 -13.02 17.45
C LEU A 67 35.21 -12.22 16.38
N GLU A 68 36.06 -12.89 15.62
CA GLU A 68 36.76 -12.30 14.47
C GLU A 68 35.96 -12.56 13.19
N LEU A 69 35.60 -11.50 12.47
CA LEU A 69 34.86 -11.54 11.22
C LEU A 69 35.64 -10.78 10.15
N ASP A 70 35.74 -11.37 8.95
CA ASP A 70 36.36 -10.73 7.79
C ASP A 70 35.28 -10.45 6.75
N ALA A 71 34.82 -9.20 6.70
CA ALA A 71 33.71 -8.78 5.87
C ALA A 71 34.19 -8.25 4.53
N VAL A 72 33.45 -8.58 3.49
CA VAL A 72 33.74 -8.19 2.11
C VAL A 72 32.69 -7.23 1.58
N ASP A 73 33.07 -6.34 0.67
CA ASP A 73 32.12 -5.53 -0.08
C ASP A 73 31.39 -6.41 -1.13
N LYS A 74 30.07 -6.40 -1.10
CA LYS A 74 29.24 -7.17 -2.06
C LYS A 74 29.56 -6.83 -3.52
N GLY A 75 29.74 -5.55 -3.82
CA GLY A 75 29.96 -5.06 -5.18
C GLY A 75 31.31 -5.47 -5.79
N SER A 76 32.28 -5.88 -4.97
CA SER A 76 33.63 -6.25 -5.41
C SER A 76 33.76 -7.73 -5.78
N ILE A 77 32.72 -8.55 -5.55
CA ILE A 77 32.81 -10.02 -5.73
C ILE A 77 32.15 -10.43 -7.05
N THR A 78 32.86 -11.30 -7.79
CA THR A 78 32.30 -12.08 -8.89
C THR A 78 32.64 -13.54 -8.66
N GLU A 79 31.61 -14.39 -8.53
CA GLU A 79 31.75 -15.84 -8.37
C GLU A 79 31.39 -16.57 -9.67
N GLN A 80 31.65 -17.87 -9.72
CA GLN A 80 31.26 -18.69 -10.86
C GLN A 80 30.27 -19.75 -10.40
N GLU A 81 29.36 -20.13 -11.29
CA GLU A 81 28.47 -21.27 -11.07
C GLU A 81 29.22 -22.55 -10.87
N GLN A 82 28.59 -23.50 -10.25
CA GLN A 82 29.09 -24.87 -10.04
C GLN A 82 28.11 -25.84 -10.70
N GLU A 83 28.62 -26.56 -11.66
CA GLU A 83 27.88 -27.55 -12.41
C GLU A 83 28.01 -28.97 -11.81
N PRO A 84 27.01 -29.85 -11.93
CA PRO A 84 25.69 -29.58 -12.56
C PRO A 84 24.74 -28.85 -11.64
N ASN A 85 23.95 -27.89 -12.17
CA ASN A 85 22.91 -27.12 -11.47
C ASN A 85 21.58 -27.09 -12.24
N ASN A 86 21.31 -28.13 -13.05
CA ASN A 86 20.17 -28.19 -13.98
C ASN A 86 18.81 -28.48 -13.29
N GLU A 87 18.77 -28.68 -11.98
CA GLU A 87 17.58 -28.99 -11.21
C GLU A 87 17.53 -28.18 -9.91
N ILE A 88 16.34 -27.92 -9.39
CA ILE A 88 16.12 -27.21 -8.11
C ILE A 88 16.92 -27.87 -6.96
N SER A 89 17.03 -29.21 -6.97
CA SER A 89 17.75 -29.97 -5.95
C SER A 89 19.28 -29.78 -6.00
N SER A 90 19.81 -29.36 -7.14
CA SER A 90 21.23 -29.07 -7.38
C SER A 90 21.51 -27.57 -7.57
N ALA A 91 20.55 -26.73 -7.29
CA ALA A 91 20.67 -25.28 -7.44
C ALA A 91 21.86 -24.71 -6.66
N ASN A 92 22.63 -23.83 -7.31
CA ASN A 92 23.75 -23.15 -6.65
C ASN A 92 23.20 -22.15 -5.61
N GLU A 93 23.64 -22.28 -4.38
CA GLU A 93 23.30 -21.32 -3.34
C GLU A 93 24.10 -20.02 -3.54
N ILE A 94 23.41 -18.90 -3.71
CA ILE A 94 24.00 -17.60 -4.01
C ILE A 94 23.54 -16.52 -3.01
N ASP A 95 24.32 -15.46 -2.91
CA ASP A 95 24.03 -14.29 -2.09
C ASP A 95 23.43 -13.17 -2.95
N CYS A 96 22.42 -12.47 -2.43
CA CYS A 96 21.88 -11.28 -3.08
C CYS A 96 22.94 -10.17 -3.16
N ASN A 97 22.85 -9.35 -4.22
CA ASN A 97 23.76 -8.25 -4.52
C ASN A 97 25.22 -8.67 -4.80
N VAL A 98 25.42 -9.93 -5.17
CA VAL A 98 26.71 -10.51 -5.61
C VAL A 98 26.57 -10.96 -7.06
N LYS A 99 27.62 -10.75 -7.86
CA LYS A 99 27.66 -11.17 -9.26
C LYS A 99 28.08 -12.63 -9.39
N TYR A 100 27.35 -13.39 -10.19
CA TYR A 100 27.66 -14.80 -10.51
C TYR A 100 27.77 -14.96 -12.02
N THR A 101 28.89 -15.51 -12.49
CA THR A 101 29.10 -15.80 -13.90
C THR A 101 28.69 -17.23 -14.20
N GLY A 102 27.78 -17.39 -15.16
CA GLY A 102 27.31 -18.68 -15.65
C GLY A 102 27.38 -18.79 -17.17
N ARG A 103 27.06 -19.99 -17.68
CA ARG A 103 27.00 -20.26 -19.11
C ARG A 103 26.17 -21.50 -19.39
N LEU A 104 25.18 -21.38 -20.24
CA LEU A 104 24.44 -22.51 -20.79
C LEU A 104 25.29 -23.27 -21.80
N ARG A 105 25.53 -24.55 -21.59
CA ARG A 105 26.43 -25.39 -22.37
C ARG A 105 25.81 -25.87 -23.67
N ASP A 106 24.49 -26.09 -23.65
CA ASP A 106 23.70 -26.50 -24.79
C ASP A 106 22.26 -26.03 -24.70
N GLU A 107 21.37 -26.41 -25.62
CA GLU A 107 19.96 -25.97 -25.67
C GLU A 107 19.10 -26.54 -24.53
N GLU A 108 19.53 -27.68 -23.93
CA GLU A 108 18.79 -28.33 -22.84
C GLU A 108 19.32 -27.92 -21.47
N ASP A 109 20.41 -27.17 -21.43
CA ASP A 109 21.06 -26.72 -20.19
C ASP A 109 20.20 -25.65 -19.50
N VAL A 110 20.08 -25.79 -18.18
CA VAL A 110 19.30 -24.88 -17.32
C VAL A 110 20.06 -24.68 -16.02
N ASP A 111 20.35 -23.43 -15.71
CA ASP A 111 21.03 -23.08 -14.48
C ASP A 111 20.02 -22.67 -13.41
N TYR A 112 20.00 -23.38 -12.29
CA TYR A 112 19.25 -23.03 -11.11
C TYR A 112 20.15 -22.44 -10.05
N TYR A 113 19.72 -21.28 -9.54
CA TYR A 113 20.31 -20.62 -8.37
C TYR A 113 19.28 -20.54 -7.26
N LYS A 114 19.74 -20.55 -6.03
CA LYS A 114 18.92 -20.50 -4.82
C LYS A 114 19.35 -19.34 -3.95
N ILE A 115 18.39 -18.53 -3.50
CA ILE A 115 18.59 -17.49 -2.48
C ILE A 115 17.73 -17.80 -1.27
N ARG A 116 18.15 -17.29 -0.14
CA ARG A 116 17.36 -17.29 1.10
C ARG A 116 17.30 -15.86 1.62
N LEU A 117 16.08 -15.40 1.88
CA LEU A 117 15.79 -14.09 2.44
C LEU A 117 15.30 -14.25 3.87
N ASP A 118 15.93 -13.54 4.80
CA ASP A 118 15.54 -13.50 6.20
C ASP A 118 14.59 -12.30 6.48
N GLN A 119 14.54 -11.32 5.56
CA GLN A 119 13.68 -10.16 5.61
C GLN A 119 12.87 -10.05 4.31
N LYS A 120 11.72 -9.36 4.37
CA LYS A 120 10.97 -8.99 3.17
C LYS A 120 11.68 -7.88 2.42
N GLY A 121 11.40 -7.76 1.14
CA GLY A 121 11.97 -6.68 0.35
C GLY A 121 11.74 -6.85 -1.14
N LYS A 122 12.33 -5.95 -1.90
CA LYS A 122 12.22 -5.85 -3.34
C LYS A 122 13.37 -6.59 -4.03
N ILE A 123 13.03 -7.44 -5.00
CA ILE A 123 13.97 -8.13 -5.88
C ILE A 123 13.89 -7.55 -7.29
N VAL A 124 15.07 -7.36 -7.91
CA VAL A 124 15.23 -7.14 -9.34
C VAL A 124 16.30 -8.10 -9.84
N LEU A 125 16.00 -8.89 -10.87
CA LEU A 125 16.98 -9.73 -11.54
C LEU A 125 17.76 -8.88 -12.55
N ASN A 126 19.08 -8.92 -12.49
CA ASN A 126 19.96 -8.26 -13.47
C ASN A 126 20.77 -9.33 -14.19
N LEU A 127 20.74 -9.32 -15.52
CA LEU A 127 21.61 -10.17 -16.34
C LEU A 127 22.42 -9.32 -17.30
N GLN A 128 23.73 -9.54 -17.28
CA GLN A 128 24.72 -8.89 -18.15
C GLN A 128 25.42 -9.93 -19.02
N HIS A 129 25.73 -9.60 -20.26
CA HIS A 129 26.52 -10.43 -21.18
C HIS A 129 27.27 -9.58 -22.22
N PRO A 130 28.29 -10.12 -22.91
CA PRO A 130 28.89 -9.43 -24.04
C PRO A 130 27.85 -9.17 -25.14
N LYS A 131 27.85 -7.99 -25.72
CA LYS A 131 26.95 -7.67 -26.83
C LYS A 131 27.16 -8.63 -27.99
N ILE A 132 26.08 -9.27 -28.44
CA ILE A 132 26.03 -10.20 -29.55
C ILE A 132 25.09 -9.61 -30.60
N ASP A 133 25.43 -9.68 -31.89
CA ASP A 133 24.55 -9.21 -32.97
C ASP A 133 23.46 -10.26 -33.25
N GLU A 134 22.58 -10.47 -32.23
CA GLU A 134 21.49 -11.44 -32.26
C GLU A 134 20.22 -10.85 -31.60
N ARG A 135 19.14 -10.75 -32.39
CA ARG A 135 17.85 -10.18 -31.95
C ARG A 135 16.94 -11.18 -31.26
N ASN A 136 17.22 -12.47 -31.42
CA ASN A 136 16.44 -13.48 -30.76
C ASN A 136 16.67 -13.43 -29.24
N VAL A 137 15.69 -13.91 -28.49
CA VAL A 137 15.84 -14.15 -27.07
C VAL A 137 16.88 -15.27 -26.87
N LEU A 138 17.97 -14.95 -26.21
CA LEU A 138 19.03 -15.91 -25.91
C LEU A 138 18.83 -16.53 -24.53
N TRP A 139 18.46 -15.72 -23.53
CA TRP A 139 18.22 -16.20 -22.17
C TRP A 139 16.82 -15.81 -21.69
N LYS A 140 16.19 -16.73 -20.96
CA LYS A 140 15.02 -16.49 -20.14
C LYS A 140 15.46 -16.61 -18.69
N VAL A 141 15.17 -15.57 -17.90
CA VAL A 141 15.52 -15.51 -16.49
C VAL A 141 14.25 -15.31 -15.68
N GLY A 142 13.97 -16.21 -14.73
CA GLY A 142 12.77 -16.13 -13.92
C GLY A 142 13.08 -16.34 -12.44
N LEU A 143 12.40 -15.58 -11.57
CA LEU A 143 12.35 -15.81 -10.12
C LEU A 143 11.15 -16.68 -9.80
N MET A 144 11.35 -17.73 -9.04
CA MET A 144 10.31 -18.68 -8.63
C MET A 144 10.25 -18.82 -7.12
N GLY A 145 9.04 -18.99 -6.60
CA GLY A 145 8.83 -19.41 -5.22
C GLY A 145 9.17 -20.88 -4.96
N LEU A 146 9.05 -21.31 -3.72
CA LEU A 146 9.23 -22.70 -3.31
C LEU A 146 8.18 -23.64 -3.94
N ASP A 147 7.02 -23.11 -4.28
CA ASP A 147 5.91 -23.77 -4.98
C ASP A 147 6.09 -23.82 -6.51
N GLU A 148 7.26 -23.42 -6.99
CA GLU A 148 7.61 -23.28 -8.42
C GLU A 148 6.75 -22.23 -9.19
N SER A 149 5.94 -21.42 -8.50
CA SER A 149 5.25 -20.31 -9.13
C SER A 149 6.24 -19.23 -9.55
N GLU A 150 6.15 -18.77 -10.80
CA GLU A 150 6.94 -17.64 -11.30
C GLU A 150 6.45 -16.34 -10.66
N LYS A 151 7.36 -15.56 -10.09
CA LYS A 151 7.10 -14.27 -9.47
C LYS A 151 7.38 -13.13 -10.43
N VAL A 152 8.46 -13.21 -11.16
CA VAL A 152 8.85 -12.27 -12.22
C VAL A 152 9.77 -13.00 -13.20
N SER A 153 9.69 -12.62 -14.48
CA SER A 153 10.61 -13.12 -15.49
C SER A 153 11.01 -12.05 -16.50
N MET A 154 12.11 -12.30 -17.22
CA MET A 154 12.56 -11.45 -18.32
C MET A 154 13.18 -12.28 -19.44
N ASP A 155 12.96 -11.81 -20.66
CA ASP A 155 13.60 -12.32 -21.88
C ASP A 155 14.75 -11.39 -22.25
N VAL A 156 15.96 -11.95 -22.46
CA VAL A 156 17.18 -11.19 -22.76
C VAL A 156 17.65 -11.53 -24.17
N THR A 157 17.81 -10.51 -25.02
CA THR A 157 18.31 -10.64 -26.39
C THR A 157 19.83 -10.41 -26.46
N GLY A 158 20.48 -10.82 -27.56
CA GLY A 158 21.91 -10.59 -27.73
C GLY A 158 22.29 -9.10 -27.92
N GLU A 159 21.40 -8.28 -28.41
CA GLU A 159 21.64 -6.84 -28.61
C GLU A 159 21.72 -6.05 -27.29
N GLU A 160 21.00 -6.51 -26.26
CA GLU A 160 21.00 -5.90 -24.92
C GLU A 160 22.17 -6.47 -24.11
N SER A 161 23.19 -5.67 -23.84
CA SER A 161 24.34 -6.13 -23.03
C SER A 161 24.03 -6.22 -21.55
N GLU A 162 22.91 -5.66 -21.10
CA GLU A 162 22.41 -5.67 -19.73
C GLU A 162 20.91 -5.51 -19.74
N LYS A 163 20.20 -6.27 -18.91
CA LYS A 163 18.75 -6.15 -18.69
C LYS A 163 18.38 -6.38 -17.24
N ASN A 164 17.42 -5.62 -16.79
CA ASN A 164 16.75 -5.79 -15.50
C ASN A 164 15.34 -6.33 -15.71
N SER A 165 14.88 -7.18 -14.80
CA SER A 165 13.46 -7.52 -14.68
C SER A 165 12.68 -6.33 -14.11
N SER A 166 11.36 -6.37 -14.18
CA SER A 166 10.52 -5.58 -13.29
C SER A 166 10.84 -5.93 -11.82
N ALA A 167 10.61 -4.99 -10.92
CA ALA A 167 10.75 -5.23 -9.49
C ALA A 167 9.61 -6.12 -9.00
N VAL A 168 9.89 -6.99 -8.05
CA VAL A 168 8.88 -7.78 -7.36
C VAL A 168 9.16 -7.79 -5.86
N ARG A 169 8.12 -7.61 -5.06
CA ARG A 169 8.20 -7.65 -3.61
C ARG A 169 7.95 -9.06 -3.11
N VAL A 170 8.78 -9.51 -2.18
CA VAL A 170 8.79 -10.88 -1.68
C VAL A 170 8.92 -10.94 -0.17
N MET A 171 8.29 -11.95 0.42
CA MET A 171 8.37 -12.25 1.85
C MET A 171 9.67 -13.01 2.19
N PRO A 172 10.07 -13.07 3.50
CA PRO A 172 11.14 -13.95 3.93
C PRO A 172 10.90 -15.38 3.46
N GLY A 173 11.92 -16.02 2.92
CA GLY A 173 11.75 -17.36 2.37
C GLY A 173 12.90 -17.81 1.47
N THR A 174 12.69 -18.96 0.83
CA THR A 174 13.61 -19.50 -0.16
C THR A 174 13.03 -19.30 -1.55
N TYR A 175 13.85 -18.76 -2.44
CA TYR A 175 13.50 -18.51 -3.84
C TYR A 175 14.54 -19.13 -4.76
N TYR A 176 14.13 -19.42 -5.98
CA TYR A 176 14.99 -19.98 -7.02
C TYR A 176 15.01 -19.06 -8.23
N ILE A 177 16.18 -18.90 -8.82
CA ILE A 177 16.35 -18.22 -10.09
C ILE A 177 16.65 -19.27 -11.13
N LYS A 178 15.88 -19.29 -12.22
CA LYS A 178 16.08 -20.16 -13.36
C LYS A 178 16.61 -19.36 -14.53
N VAL A 179 17.76 -19.76 -15.08
CA VAL A 179 18.28 -19.25 -16.35
C VAL A 179 18.20 -20.38 -17.37
N SER A 180 17.50 -20.15 -18.47
CA SER A 180 17.31 -21.15 -19.54
C SER A 180 17.47 -20.51 -20.90
N SER A 181 17.75 -21.33 -21.92
CA SER A 181 17.87 -20.91 -23.31
C SER A 181 16.52 -20.88 -24.02
N TYR A 182 16.34 -19.91 -24.94
CA TYR A 182 15.32 -19.95 -25.98
C TYR A 182 15.99 -20.16 -27.36
N SER A 183 17.02 -19.39 -27.65
CA SER A 183 17.94 -19.62 -28.78
C SER A 183 19.34 -19.75 -28.17
N HIS A 184 19.93 -20.91 -28.28
CA HIS A 184 21.17 -21.22 -27.57
C HIS A 184 22.32 -20.25 -27.89
N SER A 185 22.97 -19.77 -26.82
CA SER A 185 24.23 -19.03 -26.88
C SER A 185 25.22 -19.65 -25.89
N SER A 186 26.43 -19.90 -26.37
CA SER A 186 27.55 -20.41 -25.52
C SER A 186 28.31 -19.28 -24.82
N GLU A 187 27.87 -18.04 -24.97
CA GLU A 187 28.48 -16.91 -24.27
C GLU A 187 28.19 -16.98 -22.78
N LYS A 188 29.11 -16.41 -21.99
CA LYS A 188 28.94 -16.30 -20.55
C LYS A 188 27.96 -15.15 -20.27
N TYR A 189 27.12 -15.36 -19.28
CA TYR A 189 26.33 -14.31 -18.66
C TYR A 189 26.83 -14.02 -17.24
N THR A 190 26.45 -12.85 -16.70
CA THR A 190 26.62 -12.50 -15.30
C THR A 190 25.25 -12.19 -14.72
N LEU A 191 24.82 -13.00 -13.75
CA LEU A 191 23.58 -12.83 -13.00
C LEU A 191 23.87 -12.10 -11.70
N MET A 192 23.01 -11.16 -11.33
CA MET A 192 22.94 -10.56 -9.99
C MET A 192 21.47 -10.50 -9.56
N VAL A 193 21.17 -11.01 -8.38
CA VAL A 193 19.87 -10.81 -7.73
C VAL A 193 20.02 -9.57 -6.85
N MET A 194 19.53 -8.44 -7.31
CA MET A 194 19.49 -7.21 -6.52
C MET A 194 18.37 -7.35 -5.50
N PHE A 195 18.67 -7.16 -4.24
CA PHE A 195 17.70 -7.19 -3.14
C PHE A 195 17.87 -5.94 -2.27
N GLU A 196 16.76 -5.31 -2.02
CA GLU A 196 16.62 -4.17 -1.11
C GLU A 196 15.60 -4.53 -0.04
N GLU A 197 16.02 -4.47 1.22
CA GLU A 197 15.15 -4.73 2.36
C GLU A 197 14.11 -3.61 2.49
N GLU A 198 12.84 -3.97 2.71
CA GLU A 198 11.73 -3.05 2.86
C GLU A 198 11.02 -3.28 4.21
N ASP A 199 10.51 -2.22 4.81
CA ASP A 199 9.75 -2.27 6.07
C ASP A 199 8.26 -2.58 5.83
N ASP A 200 7.44 -2.51 6.89
CA ASP A 200 6.02 -2.85 6.83
C ASP A 200 5.15 -1.80 6.10
N THR A 201 5.76 -0.73 5.58
CA THR A 201 5.05 0.27 4.75
C THR A 201 5.06 -0.09 3.26
N TYR A 202 5.83 -1.08 2.85
CA TYR A 202 5.81 -1.60 1.48
C TYR A 202 4.79 -2.73 1.34
N GLU A 203 4.15 -2.80 0.18
CA GLU A 203 3.18 -3.85 -0.12
C GLU A 203 3.77 -5.26 0.01
N ILE A 204 2.88 -6.22 0.15
CA ILE A 204 3.20 -7.65 0.23
C ILE A 204 2.40 -8.37 -0.84
N GLU A 205 3.10 -8.99 -1.76
CA GLU A 205 2.51 -9.78 -2.82
C GLU A 205 2.33 -11.27 -2.45
N PRO A 206 1.29 -11.95 -2.94
CA PRO A 206 0.21 -11.41 -3.77
C PRO A 206 -0.87 -10.68 -2.95
N ASN A 207 -1.38 -9.54 -3.48
CA ASN A 207 -2.48 -8.77 -2.90
C ASN A 207 -3.61 -8.50 -3.92
N ASP A 208 -3.74 -9.40 -4.93
CA ASP A 208 -4.63 -9.29 -6.09
C ASP A 208 -6.12 -9.55 -5.81
N ASP A 209 -6.51 -9.92 -4.61
CA ASP A 209 -7.88 -10.33 -4.29
C ASP A 209 -8.42 -9.65 -3.04
N LEU A 210 -9.60 -9.03 -3.16
CA LEU A 210 -10.27 -8.27 -2.11
C LEU A 210 -10.48 -9.08 -0.82
N THR A 211 -10.80 -10.37 -0.94
CA THR A 211 -11.33 -11.17 0.18
C THR A 211 -10.29 -12.01 0.89
N THR A 212 -9.24 -12.43 0.16
CA THR A 212 -8.28 -13.43 0.65
C THR A 212 -6.84 -12.94 0.69
N GLN A 213 -6.50 -11.88 -0.07
CA GLN A 213 -5.12 -11.44 -0.26
C GLN A 213 -4.90 -9.95 0.06
N ALA A 214 -5.97 -9.16 0.27
CA ALA A 214 -5.82 -7.74 0.58
C ALA A 214 -4.88 -7.51 1.76
N MET A 215 -3.88 -6.65 1.58
CA MET A 215 -2.92 -6.30 2.62
C MET A 215 -3.57 -5.41 3.68
N ASP A 216 -3.46 -5.78 4.96
CA ASP A 216 -3.93 -4.94 6.07
C ASP A 216 -3.05 -3.70 6.23
N ILE A 217 -3.67 -2.53 6.28
CA ILE A 217 -3.00 -1.24 6.43
C ILE A 217 -3.61 -0.41 7.57
N ASN A 218 -2.86 0.60 8.02
CA ASN A 218 -3.34 1.57 8.99
C ASN A 218 -3.65 2.92 8.31
N VAL A 219 -4.73 3.58 8.73
CA VAL A 219 -4.99 4.96 8.31
C VAL A 219 -3.87 5.89 8.78
N ASN A 220 -3.69 7.02 8.10
CA ASN A 220 -2.65 8.02 8.38
C ASN A 220 -1.20 7.50 8.32
N THR A 221 -0.99 6.38 7.62
CA THR A 221 0.33 5.81 7.33
C THR A 221 0.52 5.80 5.82
N GLU A 222 1.68 6.23 5.35
CA GLU A 222 2.04 6.15 3.93
C GLU A 222 2.54 4.75 3.59
N TYR A 223 2.00 4.17 2.53
CA TYR A 223 2.39 2.87 1.99
C TYR A 223 2.91 3.03 0.57
N ILE A 224 3.75 2.09 0.16
CA ILE A 224 4.40 2.06 -1.15
C ILE A 224 4.04 0.73 -1.83
N GLY A 225 3.58 0.82 -3.08
CA GLY A 225 3.26 -0.34 -3.91
C GLY A 225 3.74 -0.16 -5.35
N ASN A 226 3.66 -1.20 -6.15
CA ASN A 226 3.85 -1.14 -7.58
C ASN A 226 3.05 -2.23 -8.30
N LEU A 227 2.55 -1.92 -9.48
CA LEU A 227 1.89 -2.91 -10.34
C LEU A 227 2.94 -3.67 -11.14
N THR A 228 3.09 -4.97 -10.88
CA THR A 228 4.13 -5.81 -11.51
C THR A 228 3.83 -6.12 -12.98
N THR A 229 2.54 -6.09 -13.36
CA THR A 229 2.07 -6.30 -14.74
C THR A 229 0.90 -5.37 -15.07
N GLU A 230 0.50 -5.32 -16.34
CA GLU A 230 -0.67 -4.54 -16.79
C GLU A 230 -2.02 -5.04 -16.23
N ASN A 231 -2.09 -6.29 -15.78
CA ASN A 231 -3.30 -6.90 -15.22
C ASN A 231 -3.27 -7.00 -13.70
N ASP A 232 -2.23 -6.50 -13.09
CA ASP A 232 -2.03 -6.47 -11.65
C ASP A 232 -3.02 -5.53 -10.97
N GLN A 233 -3.47 -5.90 -9.78
CA GLN A 233 -4.42 -5.15 -8.97
C GLN A 233 -4.07 -5.29 -7.51
N ASP A 234 -3.75 -4.19 -6.85
CA ASP A 234 -3.39 -4.18 -5.45
C ASP A 234 -4.59 -3.85 -4.59
N TYR A 235 -4.90 -4.72 -3.64
CA TYR A 235 -5.95 -4.51 -2.65
C TYR A 235 -5.35 -4.30 -1.26
N TYR A 236 -5.77 -3.22 -0.62
CA TYR A 236 -5.40 -2.85 0.75
C TYR A 236 -6.64 -2.74 1.60
N LYS A 237 -6.61 -3.31 2.81
CA LYS A 237 -7.72 -3.32 3.74
C LYS A 237 -7.41 -2.46 4.97
N PHE A 238 -8.36 -1.64 5.39
CA PHE A 238 -8.27 -0.90 6.64
C PHE A 238 -9.60 -0.93 7.40
N THR A 239 -9.54 -0.68 8.70
CA THR A 239 -10.71 -0.67 9.58
C THR A 239 -10.84 0.69 10.25
N LEU A 240 -12.03 1.27 10.20
CA LEU A 240 -12.39 2.44 10.96
C LEU A 240 -13.09 2.00 12.27
N PRO A 241 -12.56 2.33 13.46
CA PRO A 241 -13.17 1.94 14.73
C PRO A 241 -14.43 2.73 15.07
N GLU A 242 -14.58 3.92 14.48
CA GLU A 242 -15.69 4.83 14.61
C GLU A 242 -15.88 5.64 13.33
N LYS A 243 -16.93 6.45 13.24
CA LYS A 243 -17.15 7.32 12.08
C LYS A 243 -16.01 8.34 11.93
N GLN A 244 -15.46 8.45 10.72
CA GLN A 244 -14.34 9.33 10.40
C GLN A 244 -14.52 9.97 9.02
N LYS A 245 -13.95 11.15 8.87
CA LYS A 245 -13.80 11.85 7.58
C LYS A 245 -12.49 11.37 6.96
N ILE A 246 -12.54 10.81 5.77
CA ILE A 246 -11.37 10.24 5.10
C ILE A 246 -11.22 10.72 3.66
N ARG A 247 -10.01 10.61 3.12
CA ARG A 247 -9.72 10.74 1.68
C ARG A 247 -8.51 9.89 1.30
N ILE A 248 -8.40 9.57 0.02
CA ILE A 248 -7.19 8.98 -0.56
C ILE A 248 -6.22 10.13 -0.86
N ALA A 249 -4.98 10.02 -0.36
CA ALA A 249 -3.82 10.77 -0.86
C ALA A 249 -2.95 9.79 -1.67
N PHE A 250 -2.64 10.11 -2.91
CA PHE A 250 -1.87 9.26 -3.83
C PHE A 250 -0.75 10.07 -4.46
N SER A 251 0.44 9.49 -4.56
CA SER A 251 1.60 10.15 -5.15
C SER A 251 2.56 9.15 -5.80
N HIS A 252 3.43 9.64 -6.67
CA HIS A 252 4.47 8.86 -7.35
C HIS A 252 5.58 9.79 -7.84
N ASP A 253 6.71 9.22 -8.27
CA ASP A 253 7.74 10.00 -8.94
C ASP A 253 7.23 10.48 -10.29
N LYS A 254 7.45 11.77 -10.59
CA LYS A 254 6.96 12.38 -11.80
C LYS A 254 7.56 11.74 -13.04
N VAL A 255 6.72 11.30 -13.96
CA VAL A 255 7.07 10.83 -15.29
C VAL A 255 6.45 11.72 -16.35
N ASN A 256 7.13 11.88 -17.47
CA ASN A 256 6.66 12.71 -18.59
C ASN A 256 5.60 11.95 -19.41
N GLU A 257 4.46 11.65 -18.79
CA GLU A 257 3.34 10.90 -19.35
C GLU A 257 2.01 11.54 -18.93
N ASN A 258 1.22 11.99 -19.91
CA ASN A 258 -0.07 12.64 -19.66
C ASN A 258 -1.24 11.65 -19.53
N ASN A 259 -1.04 10.38 -19.85
CA ASN A 259 -2.06 9.37 -19.67
C ASN A 259 -2.27 9.07 -18.17
N VAL A 260 -3.47 8.62 -17.84
CA VAL A 260 -3.77 8.05 -16.53
C VAL A 260 -2.97 6.76 -16.38
N LEU A 261 -2.02 6.73 -15.46
CA LEU A 261 -1.22 5.52 -15.19
C LEU A 261 -1.91 4.65 -14.14
N TRP A 262 -2.43 5.25 -13.08
CA TRP A 262 -3.10 4.55 -11.98
C TRP A 262 -4.49 5.08 -11.73
N LYS A 263 -5.37 4.18 -11.35
CA LYS A 263 -6.65 4.48 -10.77
C LYS A 263 -6.71 3.91 -9.36
N ALA A 264 -6.93 4.75 -8.36
CA ALA A 264 -7.10 4.33 -6.98
C ALA A 264 -8.57 4.48 -6.58
N VAL A 265 -9.19 3.39 -6.12
CA VAL A 265 -10.63 3.28 -5.84
C VAL A 265 -10.85 2.86 -4.41
N LEU A 266 -11.59 3.67 -3.66
CA LEU A 266 -12.05 3.33 -2.32
C LEU A 266 -13.34 2.50 -2.42
N LEU A 267 -13.36 1.36 -1.75
CA LEU A 267 -14.45 0.39 -1.79
C LEU A 267 -15.02 0.13 -0.40
N GLY A 268 -16.32 -0.14 -0.32
CA GLY A 268 -16.98 -0.71 0.85
C GLY A 268 -16.87 -2.23 0.92
N ASP A 269 -17.52 -2.83 1.91
CA ASP A 269 -17.50 -4.29 2.18
C ASP A 269 -17.94 -5.18 0.99
N TYR A 270 -18.66 -4.66 0.00
CA TYR A 270 -19.24 -5.41 -1.13
C TYR A 270 -18.77 -4.89 -2.50
N ASP A 271 -17.54 -4.41 -2.61
CA ASP A 271 -16.96 -3.90 -3.87
C ASP A 271 -17.72 -2.68 -4.45
N GLY A 272 -18.52 -2.01 -3.62
CA GLY A 272 -19.19 -0.76 -3.99
C GLY A 272 -18.20 0.40 -3.96
N THR A 273 -18.03 1.09 -5.10
CA THR A 273 -17.16 2.28 -5.19
C THR A 273 -17.75 3.42 -4.37
N ILE A 274 -16.95 3.94 -3.43
CA ILE A 274 -17.27 5.10 -2.59
C ILE A 274 -16.71 6.37 -3.22
N THR A 275 -15.42 6.37 -3.51
CA THR A 275 -14.74 7.47 -4.22
C THR A 275 -13.55 6.94 -4.99
N GLU A 276 -13.06 7.67 -5.98
CA GLU A 276 -11.92 7.26 -6.79
C GLU A 276 -11.09 8.45 -7.26
N ILE A 277 -9.87 8.20 -7.63
CA ILE A 277 -8.97 9.17 -8.26
C ILE A 277 -8.21 8.53 -9.40
N ASP A 278 -8.00 9.32 -10.44
CA ASP A 278 -7.10 9.03 -11.53
C ASP A 278 -5.78 9.80 -11.31
N SER A 279 -4.65 9.12 -11.48
CA SER A 279 -3.33 9.72 -11.39
C SER A 279 -2.57 9.59 -12.71
N THR A 280 -2.18 10.74 -13.28
CA THR A 280 -1.38 10.79 -14.52
C THR A 280 0.11 10.89 -14.18
N GLY A 281 0.99 10.46 -15.09
CA GLY A 281 2.44 10.56 -14.86
C GLY A 281 2.95 11.97 -14.60
N GLU A 282 2.29 13.00 -15.14
CA GLU A 282 2.61 14.41 -14.90
C GLU A 282 2.18 14.92 -13.51
N ASN A 283 1.09 14.36 -12.94
CA ASN A 283 0.56 14.75 -11.64
C ASN A 283 1.18 13.90 -10.53
N ALA A 284 2.30 14.33 -9.99
CA ALA A 284 3.02 13.62 -8.94
C ALA A 284 2.23 13.44 -7.61
N SER A 285 1.10 14.13 -7.44
CA SER A 285 0.24 14.01 -6.26
C SER A 285 -1.21 14.27 -6.64
N SER A 286 -2.11 13.39 -6.20
CA SER A 286 -3.56 13.45 -6.41
C SER A 286 -4.28 13.18 -5.08
N TYR A 287 -5.47 13.75 -4.91
CA TYR A 287 -6.31 13.56 -3.73
C TYR A 287 -7.74 13.28 -4.17
N SER A 288 -8.40 12.32 -3.52
CA SER A 288 -9.84 12.18 -3.66
C SER A 288 -10.55 13.31 -2.91
N ASP A 289 -11.83 13.47 -3.19
CA ASP A 289 -12.71 14.19 -2.30
C ASP A 289 -12.79 13.53 -0.92
N TYR A 290 -13.19 14.29 0.09
CA TYR A 290 -13.43 13.76 1.41
C TYR A 290 -14.77 13.03 1.46
N VAL A 291 -14.80 11.91 2.17
CA VAL A 291 -16.01 11.13 2.45
C VAL A 291 -16.12 10.86 3.96
N ARG A 292 -17.36 10.83 4.49
CA ARG A 292 -17.64 10.53 5.89
C ARG A 292 -18.17 9.12 6.02
N LEU A 293 -17.36 8.20 6.55
CA LEU A 293 -17.68 6.78 6.61
C LEU A 293 -17.93 6.32 8.05
N PRO A 294 -18.94 5.47 8.29
CA PRO A 294 -19.17 4.86 9.59
C PRO A 294 -18.05 3.90 10.00
N ALA A 295 -18.09 3.40 11.23
CA ALA A 295 -17.23 2.31 11.66
C ALA A 295 -17.41 1.09 10.74
N GLY A 296 -16.33 0.48 10.27
CA GLY A 296 -16.40 -0.65 9.33
C GLY A 296 -15.07 -1.01 8.72
N ASN A 297 -15.10 -2.00 7.82
CA ASN A 297 -13.97 -2.37 6.99
C ASN A 297 -14.11 -1.76 5.61
N TYR A 298 -13.00 -1.28 5.09
CA TYR A 298 -12.92 -0.63 3.79
C TYR A 298 -11.69 -1.10 3.05
N TYR A 299 -11.69 -0.91 1.73
CA TYR A 299 -10.61 -1.35 0.87
C TYR A 299 -10.19 -0.23 -0.07
N LEU A 300 -8.89 -0.14 -0.32
CA LEU A 300 -8.34 0.61 -1.44
C LEU A 300 -7.96 -0.40 -2.51
N ARG A 301 -8.40 -0.19 -3.75
CA ARG A 301 -7.93 -0.91 -4.93
C ARG A 301 -7.12 0.03 -5.80
N VAL A 302 -5.91 -0.38 -6.18
CA VAL A 302 -5.08 0.32 -7.17
C VAL A 302 -4.99 -0.55 -8.41
N VAL A 303 -5.26 0.03 -9.57
CA VAL A 303 -5.21 -0.67 -10.87
C VAL A 303 -4.50 0.18 -11.91
N SER A 304 -3.92 -0.48 -12.91
CA SER A 304 -3.35 0.17 -14.07
C SER A 304 -4.44 0.63 -15.06
N HIS A 305 -4.23 1.80 -15.65
CA HIS A 305 -4.95 2.24 -16.84
C HIS A 305 -4.01 2.23 -18.07
N TYR A 306 -2.83 2.85 -17.93
CA TYR A 306 -1.67 2.63 -18.78
C TYR A 306 -0.55 2.12 -17.89
N TRP A 307 -0.11 0.89 -18.09
CA TRP A 307 0.81 0.22 -17.20
C TRP A 307 2.14 0.96 -17.05
N SER A 308 2.60 1.03 -15.80
CA SER A 308 3.90 1.54 -15.38
C SER A 308 4.40 0.71 -14.21
N ASP A 309 5.66 0.35 -14.22
CA ASP A 309 6.37 -0.39 -13.16
C ASP A 309 6.99 0.53 -12.08
N ILE A 310 6.60 1.80 -12.10
CA ILE A 310 7.06 2.79 -11.12
C ILE A 310 6.31 2.61 -9.81
N ASP A 311 7.03 2.72 -8.69
CA ASP A 311 6.42 2.70 -7.36
C ASP A 311 5.44 3.87 -7.20
N TYR A 312 4.26 3.58 -6.67
CA TYR A 312 3.32 4.59 -6.20
C TYR A 312 3.31 4.62 -4.66
N LYS A 313 2.84 5.72 -4.10
CA LYS A 313 2.63 5.92 -2.67
C LYS A 313 1.20 6.30 -2.42
N PHE A 314 0.64 5.83 -1.32
CA PHE A 314 -0.69 6.25 -0.90
C PHE A 314 -0.80 6.33 0.62
N CYS A 315 -1.78 7.12 1.06
CA CYS A 315 -2.18 7.21 2.46
C CYS A 315 -3.70 7.39 2.52
N ILE A 316 -4.38 6.58 3.31
CA ILE A 316 -5.76 6.87 3.69
C ILE A 316 -5.70 7.89 4.83
N GLN A 317 -5.86 9.16 4.48
CA GLN A 317 -5.92 10.23 5.46
C GLN A 317 -7.25 10.17 6.19
N SER A 318 -7.23 10.19 7.50
CA SER A 318 -8.40 10.01 8.35
C SER A 318 -8.40 11.00 9.51
N GLU A 319 -9.58 11.55 9.80
CA GLU A 319 -9.82 12.50 10.87
C GLU A 319 -11.12 12.18 11.59
N VAL A 320 -11.09 12.18 12.93
CA VAL A 320 -12.31 12.11 13.76
C VAL A 320 -12.83 13.53 13.96
N GLU A 321 -14.02 13.81 13.44
CA GLU A 321 -14.64 15.11 13.61
C GLU A 321 -15.27 15.22 15.00
N GLN A 322 -15.10 16.38 15.66
CA GLN A 322 -15.61 16.64 17.01
C GLN A 322 -17.08 17.15 17.01
N VAL A 323 -17.66 17.36 15.83
CA VAL A 323 -19.04 17.78 15.61
C VAL A 323 -19.88 16.61 15.13
N GLU A 324 -21.20 16.67 15.31
CA GLU A 324 -22.09 15.69 14.70
C GLU A 324 -22.00 15.81 13.17
N THR A 325 -21.86 14.68 12.48
CA THR A 325 -21.71 14.66 11.01
C THR A 325 -22.67 13.65 10.40
N GLU A 326 -22.97 13.82 9.13
CA GLU A 326 -23.66 12.78 8.34
C GLU A 326 -22.91 11.45 8.35
N SER A 327 -23.59 10.40 7.93
CA SER A 327 -22.98 9.07 7.73
C SER A 327 -23.39 8.55 6.37
N GLU A 328 -22.40 8.35 5.53
CA GLU A 328 -22.59 7.76 4.21
C GLU A 328 -22.80 6.23 4.28
N ASN A 329 -23.59 5.61 3.37
CA ASN A 329 -24.34 6.28 2.27
C ASN A 329 -25.71 6.68 2.81
N ASN A 330 -26.09 7.95 2.70
CA ASN A 330 -27.40 8.48 3.14
C ASN A 330 -28.26 8.98 1.96
N ASP A 331 -28.03 8.41 0.77
CA ASP A 331 -28.66 8.79 -0.51
C ASP A 331 -30.16 8.46 -0.62
N ASP A 332 -30.76 7.76 0.35
CA ASP A 332 -32.17 7.33 0.32
C ASP A 332 -32.82 7.48 1.71
N TYR A 333 -34.15 7.52 1.72
CA TYR A 333 -34.96 7.60 2.94
C TYR A 333 -34.66 6.50 3.95
N ASP A 334 -34.37 5.28 3.48
CA ASP A 334 -34.16 4.10 4.34
C ASP A 334 -32.82 4.16 5.09
N VAL A 335 -31.86 4.90 4.55
CA VAL A 335 -30.49 5.05 5.08
C VAL A 335 -30.19 6.45 5.59
N ALA A 336 -31.22 7.31 5.66
CA ALA A 336 -31.11 8.70 6.08
C ALA A 336 -30.42 8.87 7.44
N THR A 337 -29.50 9.81 7.54
CA THR A 337 -28.84 10.20 8.80
C THR A 337 -29.87 10.73 9.79
N THR A 338 -30.06 10.06 10.94
CA THR A 338 -30.96 10.52 11.99
C THR A 338 -30.32 11.64 12.78
N ILE A 339 -31.02 12.77 12.89
CA ILE A 339 -30.56 13.97 13.59
C ILE A 339 -31.51 14.35 14.73
N ASN A 340 -30.96 15.07 15.71
CA ASN A 340 -31.73 15.61 16.81
C ASN A 340 -32.15 17.05 16.53
N ILE A 341 -33.37 17.42 16.93
CA ILE A 341 -33.82 18.81 16.86
C ILE A 341 -32.89 19.69 17.70
N ASN A 342 -32.57 20.87 17.17
CA ASN A 342 -31.62 21.84 17.73
C ASN A 342 -30.18 21.34 17.83
N SER A 343 -29.81 20.23 17.14
CA SER A 343 -28.41 19.88 16.93
C SER A 343 -27.88 20.52 15.65
N GLU A 344 -26.57 20.61 15.57
CA GLU A 344 -25.83 21.09 14.41
C GLU A 344 -25.12 19.90 13.77
N VAL A 345 -25.35 19.68 12.48
CA VAL A 345 -24.81 18.53 11.74
C VAL A 345 -24.07 19.03 10.52
N ARG A 346 -22.86 18.52 10.31
CA ARG A 346 -22.04 18.83 9.15
C ARG A 346 -22.15 17.74 8.10
N GLY A 347 -22.23 18.13 6.82
CA GLY A 347 -22.26 17.25 5.67
C GLY A 347 -21.48 17.81 4.50
N ASN A 348 -21.38 17.04 3.41
CA ASN A 348 -20.87 17.48 2.11
C ASN A 348 -21.41 16.59 0.99
N ILE A 349 -21.67 17.18 -0.16
CA ILE A 349 -22.02 16.44 -1.38
C ILE A 349 -20.74 15.87 -2.00
N GLN A 350 -20.62 14.55 -2.09
CA GLN A 350 -19.40 13.85 -2.48
C GLN A 350 -19.27 13.62 -3.98
N SER A 351 -20.38 13.64 -4.71
CA SER A 351 -20.43 13.49 -6.16
C SER A 351 -21.61 14.23 -6.78
N GLU A 352 -21.67 14.31 -8.11
CA GLU A 352 -22.80 14.90 -8.83
C GLU A 352 -24.15 14.18 -8.61
N ASN A 353 -24.09 12.91 -8.17
CA ASN A 353 -25.27 12.08 -7.93
C ASN A 353 -25.58 11.88 -6.45
N ASP A 354 -24.75 12.41 -5.58
CA ASP A 354 -24.90 12.31 -4.15
C ASP A 354 -26.09 13.14 -3.64
N ILE A 355 -26.82 12.57 -2.68
CA ILE A 355 -28.02 13.19 -2.11
C ILE A 355 -28.07 12.87 -0.62
N ASP A 356 -27.96 13.88 0.22
CA ASP A 356 -28.01 13.70 1.66
C ASP A 356 -29.44 13.73 2.19
N PHE A 357 -29.87 12.63 2.82
CA PHE A 357 -31.11 12.57 3.55
C PHE A 357 -30.86 12.60 5.06
N TYR A 358 -31.54 13.54 5.74
CA TYR A 358 -31.57 13.63 7.20
C TYR A 358 -32.96 13.38 7.70
N LYS A 359 -33.11 12.61 8.78
CA LYS A 359 -34.37 12.23 9.40
C LYS A 359 -34.48 12.76 10.80
N PHE A 360 -35.65 13.35 11.13
CA PHE A 360 -35.98 13.80 12.48
C PHE A 360 -37.46 13.57 12.80
N THR A 361 -37.80 13.65 14.08
CA THR A 361 -39.21 13.48 14.55
C THR A 361 -39.65 14.66 15.39
N LEU A 362 -40.90 15.09 15.18
CA LEU A 362 -41.59 16.08 16.00
C LEU A 362 -42.66 15.40 16.86
N ASP A 363 -42.57 15.58 18.17
CA ASP A 363 -43.54 15.04 19.12
C ASP A 363 -44.83 15.88 19.22
N ASN A 364 -44.73 17.17 18.88
CA ASN A 364 -45.82 18.14 18.98
C ASN A 364 -45.91 19.01 17.71
N MET A 365 -47.07 19.66 17.52
CA MET A 365 -47.18 20.67 16.48
C MET A 365 -46.15 21.75 16.69
N SER A 366 -45.33 22.03 15.67
CA SER A 366 -44.15 22.89 15.78
C SER A 366 -43.98 23.74 14.54
N THR A 367 -43.21 24.83 14.71
CA THR A 367 -42.60 25.58 13.62
C THR A 367 -41.13 25.12 13.53
N LEU A 368 -40.68 24.71 12.35
CA LEU A 368 -39.31 24.35 12.05
C LEU A 368 -38.62 25.56 11.39
N GLU A 369 -37.50 25.95 11.93
CA GLU A 369 -36.52 26.79 11.22
C GLU A 369 -35.33 25.90 10.89
N LEU A 370 -35.01 25.75 9.60
CA LEU A 370 -33.82 25.09 9.12
C LEU A 370 -32.80 26.15 8.70
N VAL A 371 -31.68 26.17 9.36
CA VAL A 371 -30.55 27.04 9.04
C VAL A 371 -29.50 26.21 8.29
N PHE A 372 -29.13 26.66 7.08
CA PHE A 372 -28.07 26.09 6.29
C PHE A 372 -26.88 27.05 6.25
N SER A 373 -25.69 26.56 6.54
CA SER A 373 -24.47 27.38 6.59
C SER A 373 -23.38 26.75 5.75
N HIS A 374 -22.57 27.57 5.09
CA HIS A 374 -21.40 27.15 4.34
C HIS A 374 -20.33 28.26 4.31
N GLU A 375 -19.10 27.96 4.00
CA GLU A 375 -18.11 28.99 3.75
C GLU A 375 -18.38 29.64 2.37
N PRO A 376 -18.38 30.98 2.27
CA PRO A 376 -18.66 31.68 1.00
C PRO A 376 -17.65 31.30 -0.09
N MET A 377 -18.16 31.09 -1.30
CA MET A 377 -17.37 30.79 -2.49
C MET A 377 -17.46 31.97 -3.49
N ASP A 378 -16.40 32.13 -4.31
CA ASP A 378 -16.36 33.18 -5.34
C ASP A 378 -17.23 32.84 -6.57
N SER A 379 -18.45 32.35 -6.34
CA SER A 379 -19.35 31.92 -7.40
C SER A 379 -20.82 32.19 -7.03
N GLY A 380 -21.59 32.69 -7.99
CA GLY A 380 -23.02 32.86 -7.89
C GLY A 380 -23.86 31.67 -8.35
N TYR A 381 -23.23 30.47 -8.57
CA TYR A 381 -24.01 29.28 -8.89
C TYR A 381 -24.77 28.76 -7.68
N ALA A 382 -25.98 28.22 -7.91
CA ALA A 382 -26.68 27.44 -6.91
C ALA A 382 -25.99 26.09 -6.77
N TYR A 383 -25.42 25.83 -5.61
CA TYR A 383 -24.73 24.54 -5.34
C TYR A 383 -25.64 23.52 -4.70
N TRP A 384 -26.50 23.96 -3.76
CA TRP A 384 -27.38 23.04 -3.02
C TRP A 384 -28.84 23.40 -3.19
N LYS A 385 -29.67 22.34 -3.21
CA LYS A 385 -31.13 22.41 -3.16
C LYS A 385 -31.64 21.68 -1.94
N ILE A 386 -32.37 22.36 -1.10
CA ILE A 386 -32.88 21.83 0.16
C ILE A 386 -34.39 21.70 0.09
N SER A 387 -34.90 20.52 0.46
CA SER A 387 -36.34 20.25 0.52
C SER A 387 -36.71 19.53 1.80
N LEU A 388 -37.90 19.80 2.33
CA LEU A 388 -38.50 19.13 3.48
C LEU A 388 -39.65 18.22 3.02
N TYR A 389 -39.67 16.97 3.50
CA TYR A 389 -40.73 16.00 3.21
C TYR A 389 -41.35 15.46 4.49
N SER A 390 -42.69 15.23 4.46
CA SER A 390 -43.38 14.50 5.50
C SER A 390 -43.38 13.01 5.16
N VAL A 391 -43.03 12.16 6.12
CA VAL A 391 -43.08 10.68 5.94
C VAL A 391 -44.49 10.18 5.75
N ASP A 392 -45.47 10.75 6.51
CA ASP A 392 -46.85 10.29 6.52
C ASP A 392 -47.59 10.58 5.21
N SER A 393 -47.30 11.70 4.54
CA SER A 393 -47.92 12.04 3.27
C SER A 393 -47.05 11.74 2.05
N GLY A 394 -45.72 11.61 2.24
CA GLY A 394 -44.75 11.53 1.15
C GLY A 394 -44.61 12.83 0.35
N GLU A 395 -45.23 13.91 0.84
CA GLU A 395 -45.29 15.17 0.13
C GLU A 395 -44.14 16.10 0.48
N LYS A 396 -43.65 16.82 -0.52
CA LYS A 396 -42.71 17.92 -0.40
C LYS A 396 -43.47 19.14 0.16
N LEU A 397 -42.94 19.67 1.24
CA LEU A 397 -43.62 20.76 2.00
C LEU A 397 -43.11 22.12 1.51
N GLN A 398 -44.03 23.11 1.50
CA GLN A 398 -43.68 24.49 1.19
C GLN A 398 -43.25 25.23 2.46
N ASN A 399 -42.26 26.08 2.35
CA ASN A 399 -41.83 26.99 3.42
C ASN A 399 -42.78 28.23 3.51
N GLN A 400 -42.48 29.15 4.40
CA GLN A 400 -43.25 30.36 4.58
C GLN A 400 -43.34 31.30 3.34
N ASN A 401 -42.42 31.12 2.37
CA ASN A 401 -42.39 31.86 1.11
C ASN A 401 -43.12 31.14 -0.02
N GLU A 402 -43.83 30.05 0.29
CA GLU A 402 -44.49 29.14 -0.66
C GLU A 402 -43.53 28.39 -1.58
N ASP A 403 -42.21 28.40 -1.26
CA ASP A 403 -41.20 27.62 -1.97
C ASP A 403 -41.16 26.17 -1.47
N SER A 404 -41.22 25.23 -2.37
CA SER A 404 -41.03 23.81 -2.03
C SER A 404 -39.57 23.41 -1.99
N GLU A 405 -38.66 24.31 -2.35
CA GLU A 405 -37.22 24.07 -2.45
C GLU A 405 -36.45 25.38 -2.17
N MET A 406 -35.42 25.29 -1.35
CA MET A 406 -34.49 26.38 -1.13
C MET A 406 -33.26 26.15 -2.01
N GLU A 407 -32.89 27.12 -2.84
CA GLU A 407 -31.65 27.13 -3.59
C GLU A 407 -30.61 27.95 -2.81
N ILE A 408 -29.42 27.34 -2.59
CA ILE A 408 -28.32 27.98 -1.88
C ILE A 408 -27.16 28.23 -2.86
N HIS A 409 -26.76 29.49 -2.97
CA HIS A 409 -25.72 29.93 -3.88
C HIS A 409 -24.37 30.07 -3.16
N GLY A 410 -23.28 29.83 -3.86
CA GLY A 410 -21.94 29.87 -3.27
C GLY A 410 -21.54 31.26 -2.71
N ASN A 411 -22.06 32.31 -3.28
CA ASN A 411 -21.84 33.69 -2.81
C ASN A 411 -22.93 34.21 -1.85
N ASP A 412 -23.84 33.34 -1.39
CA ASP A 412 -24.81 33.68 -0.37
C ASP A 412 -24.16 34.07 0.95
N GLN A 413 -24.92 34.67 1.83
CA GLN A 413 -24.49 34.93 3.19
C GLN A 413 -24.13 33.57 3.84
N LYS A 414 -23.21 33.62 4.80
CA LYS A 414 -22.72 32.44 5.52
C LYS A 414 -23.83 31.52 6.04
N SER A 415 -25.03 32.04 6.26
CA SER A 415 -26.21 31.28 6.69
C SER A 415 -27.49 31.76 5.99
N VAL A 416 -28.24 30.77 5.48
CA VAL A 416 -29.56 30.96 4.87
C VAL A 416 -30.57 30.12 5.65
N SER A 417 -31.79 30.64 5.92
CA SER A 417 -32.79 29.86 6.64
C SER A 417 -34.12 29.77 5.89
N GLY A 418 -34.80 28.63 6.09
CA GLY A 418 -36.20 28.40 5.70
C GLY A 418 -37.05 28.08 6.89
N ILE A 419 -38.32 28.56 6.88
CA ILE A 419 -39.25 28.35 7.97
C ILE A 419 -40.48 27.60 7.44
N TRP A 420 -40.87 26.51 8.13
CA TRP A 420 -42.08 25.72 7.90
C TRP A 420 -42.94 25.79 9.14
N GLU A 421 -44.14 26.35 8.98
CA GLU A 421 -45.07 26.58 10.08
C GLU A 421 -46.08 25.43 10.22
N SER A 422 -46.57 25.24 11.44
CA SER A 422 -47.69 24.33 11.75
C SER A 422 -47.46 22.88 11.33
N LEU A 423 -46.24 22.41 11.43
CA LEU A 423 -45.91 21.00 11.19
C LEU A 423 -46.54 20.12 12.27
N SER A 424 -47.29 19.08 11.84
CA SER A 424 -47.91 18.10 12.74
C SER A 424 -46.89 17.23 13.43
N PRO A 425 -47.19 16.59 14.59
CA PRO A 425 -46.35 15.51 15.11
C PRO A 425 -46.14 14.45 14.05
N GLY A 426 -44.91 13.96 13.89
CA GLY A 426 -44.56 12.97 12.85
C GLY A 426 -43.11 12.97 12.51
N THR A 427 -42.74 12.14 11.56
CA THR A 427 -41.37 12.02 11.05
C THR A 427 -41.19 12.76 9.74
N TYR A 428 -40.05 13.43 9.61
CA TYR A 428 -39.72 14.28 8.47
C TYR A 428 -38.33 13.93 7.92
N TYR A 429 -38.17 14.23 6.63
CA TYR A 429 -36.86 14.16 5.97
C TYR A 429 -36.45 15.52 5.42
N ILE A 430 -35.23 15.92 5.68
CA ILE A 430 -34.53 16.98 4.95
C ILE A 430 -33.76 16.29 3.83
N LYS A 431 -33.94 16.74 2.61
CA LYS A 431 -33.18 16.34 1.45
C LYS A 431 -32.28 17.48 1.00
N ILE A 432 -30.98 17.24 0.89
CA ILE A 432 -30.01 18.15 0.30
C ILE A 432 -29.47 17.48 -0.95
N ALA A 433 -29.57 18.15 -2.09
CA ALA A 433 -29.14 17.62 -3.38
C ALA A 433 -28.29 18.65 -4.13
N PRO A 434 -27.33 18.24 -4.95
CA PRO A 434 -26.57 19.18 -5.76
C PRO A 434 -27.44 19.80 -6.85
N SER A 435 -27.27 21.10 -7.08
CA SER A 435 -27.75 21.80 -8.27
C SER A 435 -26.58 21.99 -9.25
N TYR A 436 -25.43 22.34 -8.69
CA TYR A 436 -24.13 22.32 -9.33
C TYR A 436 -23.16 21.69 -8.36
N TYR A 437 -22.38 20.72 -8.80
CA TYR A 437 -21.51 19.96 -7.91
C TYR A 437 -20.43 20.83 -7.27
N CYS A 438 -20.29 20.71 -5.95
CA CYS A 438 -19.15 21.17 -5.17
C CYS A 438 -18.99 20.28 -3.93
N ASN A 439 -17.76 19.98 -3.58
CA ASN A 439 -17.43 19.18 -2.40
C ASN A 439 -17.10 20.06 -1.17
N ALA A 440 -17.80 21.19 -1.04
CA ALA A 440 -17.65 22.04 0.15
C ALA A 440 -18.48 21.50 1.30
N ASP A 441 -17.92 21.54 2.52
CA ASP A 441 -18.68 21.23 3.73
C ASP A 441 -19.82 22.26 3.92
N TYR A 442 -20.96 21.75 4.37
CA TYR A 442 -22.08 22.57 4.86
C TYR A 442 -22.45 22.14 6.29
N GLU A 443 -23.22 23.01 6.97
CA GLU A 443 -23.78 22.71 8.29
C GLU A 443 -25.27 23.01 8.25
N ILE A 444 -26.10 22.14 8.84
CA ILE A 444 -27.53 22.34 9.07
C ILE A 444 -27.85 22.37 10.56
N LYS A 445 -28.82 23.19 10.93
CA LYS A 445 -29.30 23.31 12.31
C LYS A 445 -30.80 23.48 12.36
#